data_51fb47d5bbc0fe15217f48a32da1fcf6
#
_entry.id   51fb47d5bbc0fe15217f48a32da1fcf6
#
_cell.length_a   1.000
_cell.length_b   1.000
_cell.length_c   1.000
_cell.angle_alpha   90.00
_cell.angle_beta   90.00
_cell.angle_gamma   90.00
#
_symmetry.space_group_name_H-M   'P 1'
#
loop_
_entity.id
_entity.type
_entity.pdbx_description
1 polymer ?
#
loop_
_entity_poly.entity_id
_entity_poly.type
_entity_poly.pdbx_seq_one_letter_code
_entity_poly.pdbx_strand_id
1 'polypeptide(L)'
;MNRFFAFAIVLLSGLCSLVFAEGKVFNKDYSGIKSIEATIETHEGKIVLELNFKEAPNTVANFVDLASKGFYDGLTFHRVIPGFMIQGGDPEGKGTGGPGYTIDNEPNALKHETGVISMANRGPDTNGSQFFITQLPQPHLDGKHTVFGKVISGQDVVCRIEPNDPIINIKIVEK
;
A
#
# COMPACT_ATOMS: atom_id res chain seq x y z
N MET A 1 -54.98 -15.35 -49.57
CA MET A 1 -53.76 -14.59 -49.82
C MET A 1 -53.30 -14.07 -48.42
N ASN A 2 -52.64 -14.94 -47.60
CA ASN A 2 -52.23 -14.66 -46.24
C ASN A 2 -50.70 -14.54 -46.20
N ARG A 3 -50.22 -13.32 -45.91
CA ARG A 3 -48.80 -13.04 -45.70
C ARG A 3 -48.49 -13.18 -44.20
N PHE A 4 -47.80 -14.25 -43.82
CA PHE A 4 -47.23 -14.36 -42.46
C PHE A 4 -45.95 -13.54 -42.40
N PHE A 5 -45.94 -12.51 -41.56
CA PHE A 5 -44.74 -11.81 -41.16
C PHE A 5 -44.07 -12.58 -40.02
N ALA A 6 -42.92 -13.17 -40.29
CA ALA A 6 -42.08 -13.74 -39.25
C ALA A 6 -41.23 -12.62 -38.61
N PHE A 7 -41.48 -12.35 -37.32
CA PHE A 7 -40.62 -11.52 -36.52
C PHE A 7 -39.42 -12.33 -36.04
N ALA A 8 -38.25 -12.04 -36.55
CA ALA A 8 -37.01 -12.59 -36.05
C ALA A 8 -36.60 -11.79 -34.81
N ILE A 9 -36.68 -12.42 -33.62
CA ILE A 9 -36.13 -11.89 -32.38
C ILE A 9 -34.64 -12.17 -32.39
N VAL A 10 -33.82 -11.14 -32.60
CA VAL A 10 -32.37 -11.19 -32.41
C VAL A 10 -32.09 -11.02 -30.92
N LEU A 11 -31.84 -12.14 -30.25
CA LEU A 11 -31.31 -12.15 -28.89
C LEU A 11 -29.83 -11.72 -28.93
N LEU A 12 -29.56 -10.45 -28.65
CA LEU A 12 -28.22 -9.96 -28.40
C LEU A 12 -27.81 -10.44 -27.00
N SER A 13 -27.13 -11.58 -26.92
CA SER A 13 -26.46 -12.03 -25.71
C SER A 13 -25.22 -11.13 -25.46
N GLY A 14 -25.41 -10.02 -24.72
CA GLY A 14 -24.34 -9.23 -24.21
C GLY A 14 -23.52 -10.02 -23.19
N LEU A 15 -22.42 -10.64 -23.62
CA LEU A 15 -21.40 -11.12 -22.71
C LEU A 15 -20.79 -9.88 -22.05
N CYS A 16 -21.25 -9.55 -20.85
CA CYS A 16 -20.56 -8.62 -19.97
C CYS A 16 -19.29 -9.32 -19.49
N SER A 17 -18.20 -9.16 -20.25
CA SER A 17 -16.88 -9.55 -19.78
C SER A 17 -16.54 -8.67 -18.58
N LEU A 18 -16.58 -9.25 -17.38
CA LEU A 18 -15.97 -8.65 -16.19
C LEU A 18 -14.47 -8.56 -16.45
N VAL A 19 -14.02 -7.43 -16.99
CA VAL A 19 -12.61 -7.08 -17.04
C VAL A 19 -12.23 -6.77 -15.60
N PHE A 20 -11.63 -7.73 -14.91
CA PHE A 20 -10.88 -7.43 -13.70
C PHE A 20 -9.72 -6.57 -14.15
N ALA A 21 -9.65 -5.34 -13.66
CA ALA A 21 -8.50 -4.49 -13.89
C ALA A 21 -7.31 -5.16 -13.19
N GLU A 22 -6.33 -5.62 -13.99
CA GLU A 22 -5.07 -6.11 -13.44
C GLU A 22 -4.40 -4.99 -12.64
N GLY A 23 -3.82 -5.36 -11.49
CA GLY A 23 -3.10 -4.41 -10.64
C GLY A 23 -1.90 -3.82 -11.39
N LYS A 24 -1.56 -2.58 -11.08
CA LYS A 24 -0.41 -1.91 -11.68
C LYS A 24 0.89 -2.64 -11.33
N VAL A 25 1.72 -2.93 -12.32
CA VAL A 25 3.04 -3.54 -12.16
C VAL A 25 4.13 -2.50 -12.40
N PHE A 26 5.09 -2.44 -11.47
CA PHE A 26 6.27 -1.59 -11.58
C PHE A 26 7.47 -2.46 -11.99
N ASN A 27 7.97 -2.27 -13.20
CA ASN A 27 9.15 -3.00 -13.70
C ASN A 27 10.44 -2.31 -13.20
N LYS A 28 10.67 -2.30 -11.88
CA LYS A 28 11.89 -1.76 -11.29
C LYS A 28 13.00 -2.81 -11.34
N ASP A 29 14.14 -2.43 -11.93
CA ASP A 29 15.36 -3.21 -11.86
C ASP A 29 16.05 -2.97 -10.51
N TYR A 30 16.26 -4.04 -9.76
CA TYR A 30 16.95 -4.02 -8.48
C TYR A 30 18.40 -4.54 -8.58
N SER A 31 18.93 -4.75 -9.80
CA SER A 31 20.30 -5.20 -10.02
C SER A 31 21.31 -4.22 -9.42
N GLY A 32 22.21 -4.73 -8.59
CA GLY A 32 23.22 -3.92 -7.91
C GLY A 32 22.76 -3.20 -6.64
N ILE A 33 21.45 -3.17 -6.35
CA ILE A 33 20.92 -2.60 -5.12
C ILE A 33 21.09 -3.60 -3.97
N LYS A 34 21.76 -3.17 -2.91
CA LYS A 34 22.01 -3.99 -1.70
C LYS A 34 20.95 -3.78 -0.65
N SER A 35 20.49 -2.53 -0.48
CA SER A 35 19.45 -2.15 0.47
C SER A 35 18.71 -0.90 -0.02
N ILE A 36 17.47 -0.76 0.42
CA ILE A 36 16.65 0.44 0.21
C ILE A 36 16.18 0.91 1.57
N GLU A 37 16.50 2.15 1.91
CA GLU A 37 16.04 2.78 3.13
C GLU A 37 15.02 3.88 2.80
N ALA A 38 13.97 3.97 3.62
CA ALA A 38 13.02 5.07 3.60
C ALA A 38 13.02 5.79 4.95
N THR A 39 13.17 7.11 4.94
CA THR A 39 13.05 7.94 6.13
C THR A 39 11.77 8.74 6.07
N ILE A 40 10.82 8.44 6.94
CA ILE A 40 9.60 9.22 7.15
C ILE A 40 9.94 10.33 8.16
N GLU A 41 9.86 11.59 7.74
CA GLU A 41 10.03 12.75 8.62
C GLU A 41 8.67 13.19 9.17
N THR A 42 8.58 13.35 10.49
CA THR A 42 7.39 13.81 11.21
C THR A 42 7.78 14.88 12.23
N HIS A 43 6.80 15.57 12.84
CA HIS A 43 7.08 16.49 13.95
C HIS A 43 7.57 15.77 15.21
N GLU A 44 7.22 14.50 15.39
CA GLU A 44 7.65 13.65 16.51
C GLU A 44 9.08 13.10 16.34
N GLY A 45 9.65 13.22 15.12
CA GLY A 45 10.98 12.72 14.79
C GLY A 45 11.00 11.95 13.48
N LYS A 46 12.05 11.12 13.33
CA LYS A 46 12.27 10.32 12.11
C LYS A 46 12.00 8.86 12.38
N ILE A 47 11.29 8.23 11.44
CA ILE A 47 11.11 6.77 11.37
C ILE A 47 11.93 6.29 10.18
N VAL A 48 12.96 5.48 10.42
CA VAL A 48 13.80 4.91 9.36
C VAL A 48 13.41 3.46 9.14
N LEU A 49 13.12 3.14 7.89
CA LEU A 49 12.66 1.83 7.44
C LEU A 49 13.74 1.20 6.55
N GLU A 50 13.93 -0.10 6.68
CA GLU A 50 14.55 -0.94 5.66
C GLU A 50 13.46 -1.62 4.84
N LEU A 51 13.47 -1.41 3.50
CA LEU A 51 12.46 -1.95 2.61
C LEU A 51 12.90 -3.29 2.02
N ASN A 52 12.01 -4.28 2.04
CA ASN A 52 12.31 -5.65 1.61
C ASN A 52 11.86 -5.90 0.17
N PHE A 53 12.61 -5.38 -0.78
CA PHE A 53 12.32 -5.51 -2.21
C PHE A 53 12.48 -6.93 -2.78
N LYS A 54 13.09 -7.85 -2.02
CA LYS A 54 13.21 -9.27 -2.43
C LYS A 54 11.91 -10.03 -2.22
N GLU A 55 11.20 -9.71 -1.13
CA GLU A 55 9.95 -10.39 -0.74
C GLU A 55 8.70 -9.70 -1.30
N ALA A 56 8.77 -8.39 -1.57
CA ALA A 56 7.67 -7.58 -2.07
C ALA A 56 8.16 -6.56 -3.12
N PRO A 57 8.70 -7.00 -4.26
CA PRO A 57 9.33 -6.12 -5.23
C PRO A 57 8.39 -5.06 -5.82
N ASN A 58 7.16 -5.43 -6.18
CA ASN A 58 6.19 -4.50 -6.76
C ASN A 58 5.68 -3.48 -5.74
N THR A 59 5.44 -3.92 -4.51
CA THR A 59 5.01 -3.06 -3.40
C THR A 59 6.09 -2.04 -3.04
N VAL A 60 7.35 -2.48 -2.93
CA VAL A 60 8.48 -1.58 -2.68
C VAL A 60 8.65 -0.59 -3.83
N ALA A 61 8.57 -1.04 -5.09
CA ALA A 61 8.65 -0.16 -6.25
C ALA A 61 7.54 0.90 -6.24
N ASN A 62 6.30 0.51 -5.94
CA ASN A 62 5.18 1.42 -5.80
C ASN A 62 5.41 2.46 -4.69
N PHE A 63 5.82 2.02 -3.49
CA PHE A 63 6.07 2.92 -2.37
C PHE A 63 7.20 3.91 -2.66
N VAL A 64 8.30 3.43 -3.26
CA VAL A 64 9.45 4.24 -3.67
C VAL A 64 9.06 5.26 -4.75
N ASP A 65 8.29 4.85 -5.77
CA ASP A 65 7.81 5.74 -6.84
C ASP A 65 6.94 6.86 -6.28
N LEU A 66 5.99 6.53 -5.42
CA LEU A 66 5.11 7.52 -4.77
C LEU A 66 5.90 8.47 -3.86
N ALA A 67 6.80 7.93 -3.02
CA ALA A 67 7.63 8.74 -2.14
C ALA A 67 8.55 9.69 -2.93
N SER A 68 9.19 9.20 -3.99
CA SER A 68 10.09 9.99 -4.83
C SER A 68 9.38 11.11 -5.59
N LYS A 69 8.06 10.99 -5.80
CA LYS A 69 7.21 12.04 -6.39
C LYS A 69 6.63 13.02 -5.37
N GLY A 70 6.96 12.87 -4.08
CA GLY A 70 6.39 13.68 -3.00
C GLY A 70 4.90 13.39 -2.74
N PHE A 71 4.39 12.24 -3.18
CA PHE A 71 2.96 11.89 -3.01
C PHE A 71 2.53 11.89 -1.54
N TYR A 72 3.42 11.52 -0.64
CA TYR A 72 3.14 11.43 0.78
C TYR A 72 3.33 12.74 1.56
N ASP A 73 3.91 13.77 0.92
CA ASP A 73 4.25 15.02 1.58
C ASP A 73 2.98 15.76 2.03
N GLY A 74 2.90 16.06 3.31
CA GLY A 74 1.74 16.71 3.93
C GLY A 74 0.52 15.80 4.17
N LEU A 75 0.57 14.53 3.77
CA LEU A 75 -0.45 13.57 4.18
C LEU A 75 -0.35 13.28 5.67
N THR A 76 -1.39 12.69 6.26
CA THR A 76 -1.43 12.45 7.70
C THR A 76 -1.50 10.96 8.05
N PHE A 77 -1.14 10.64 9.28
CA PHE A 77 -1.51 9.40 9.92
C PHE A 77 -2.98 9.50 10.37
N HIS A 78 -3.90 9.29 9.43
CA HIS A 78 -5.33 9.49 9.62
C HIS A 78 -5.98 8.47 10.58
N ARG A 79 -5.29 7.37 10.88
CA ARG A 79 -5.77 6.35 11.83
C ARG A 79 -4.61 5.86 12.68
N VAL A 80 -4.73 6.08 13.99
CA VAL A 80 -3.76 5.62 14.99
C VAL A 80 -4.52 4.86 16.07
N ILE A 81 -4.10 3.64 16.35
CA ILE A 81 -4.66 2.82 17.42
C ILE A 81 -3.51 2.36 18.31
N PRO A 82 -3.44 2.89 19.54
CA PRO A 82 -2.38 2.51 20.49
C PRO A 82 -2.29 1.00 20.72
N GLY A 83 -1.07 0.47 20.72
CA GLY A 83 -0.82 -0.96 20.85
C GLY A 83 -1.14 -1.79 19.60
N PHE A 84 -1.61 -1.14 18.53
CA PHE A 84 -1.88 -1.79 17.25
C PHE A 84 -0.96 -1.22 16.15
N MET A 85 -1.32 -0.08 15.56
CA MET A 85 -0.58 0.46 14.42
C MET A 85 -0.86 1.96 14.24
N ILE A 86 -0.02 2.61 13.43
CA ILE A 86 -0.26 3.91 12.80
C ILE A 86 -0.48 3.70 11.30
N GLN A 87 -1.50 4.30 10.70
CA GLN A 87 -1.84 4.16 9.29
C GLN A 87 -1.90 5.52 8.61
N GLY A 88 -1.19 5.64 7.48
CA GLY A 88 -1.13 6.85 6.67
C GLY A 88 -1.17 6.55 5.17
N GLY A 89 -0.81 7.56 4.34
CA GLY A 89 -0.71 7.41 2.90
C GLY A 89 -2.04 7.52 2.14
N ASP A 90 -3.08 8.03 2.80
CA ASP A 90 -4.37 8.33 2.17
C ASP A 90 -4.42 9.83 1.80
N PRO A 91 -4.50 10.18 0.49
CA PRO A 91 -4.61 11.57 0.08
C PRO A 91 -5.90 12.28 0.51
N GLU A 92 -6.95 11.51 0.85
CA GLU A 92 -8.21 12.06 1.35
C GLU A 92 -8.27 12.13 2.89
N GLY A 93 -7.37 11.44 3.59
CA GLY A 93 -7.33 11.38 5.05
C GLY A 93 -8.54 10.69 5.70
N LYS A 94 -9.30 9.89 4.93
CA LYS A 94 -10.56 9.24 5.37
C LYS A 94 -10.51 7.72 5.36
N GLY A 95 -9.40 7.13 4.95
CA GLY A 95 -9.23 5.69 4.76
C GLY A 95 -9.75 5.18 3.41
N THR A 96 -10.21 6.07 2.52
CA THR A 96 -10.84 5.68 1.24
C THR A 96 -10.03 6.08 0.02
N GLY A 97 -9.12 7.01 0.13
CA GLY A 97 -8.29 7.51 -0.95
C GLY A 97 -7.14 6.58 -1.34
N GLY A 98 -6.48 6.91 -2.46
CA GLY A 98 -5.36 6.16 -2.99
C GLY A 98 -4.73 6.87 -4.19
N PRO A 99 -3.77 6.22 -4.88
CA PRO A 99 -2.99 6.84 -5.96
C PRO A 99 -3.70 6.84 -7.32
N GLY A 100 -4.98 6.43 -7.38
CA GLY A 100 -5.75 6.30 -8.62
C GLY A 100 -5.60 4.96 -9.33
N TYR A 101 -4.93 3.99 -8.69
CA TYR A 101 -4.77 2.61 -9.17
C TYR A 101 -4.62 1.65 -7.99
N THR A 102 -4.65 0.36 -8.26
CA THR A 102 -4.31 -0.69 -7.29
C THR A 102 -3.09 -1.48 -7.74
N ILE A 103 -2.45 -2.17 -6.80
CA ILE A 103 -1.47 -3.21 -7.01
C ILE A 103 -1.92 -4.48 -6.30
N ASP A 104 -1.51 -5.62 -6.82
CA ASP A 104 -1.84 -6.92 -6.26
C ASP A 104 -1.12 -7.15 -4.94
N ASN A 105 -1.64 -8.06 -4.13
CA ASN A 105 -0.94 -8.54 -2.95
C ASN A 105 0.33 -9.29 -3.37
N GLU A 106 1.38 -9.15 -2.57
CA GLU A 106 2.58 -9.98 -2.65
C GLU A 106 2.69 -10.81 -1.36
N PRO A 107 1.99 -11.96 -1.29
CA PRO A 107 2.02 -12.82 -0.12
C PRO A 107 3.44 -13.33 0.13
N ASN A 108 3.95 -13.14 1.34
CA ASN A 108 5.29 -13.56 1.72
C ASN A 108 5.31 -14.15 3.14
N ALA A 109 6.45 -14.68 3.56
CA ALA A 109 6.60 -15.33 4.86
C ALA A 109 6.83 -14.37 6.02
N LEU A 110 6.99 -13.07 5.74
CA LEU A 110 7.22 -12.04 6.76
C LEU A 110 6.01 -11.92 7.69
N LYS A 111 6.27 -11.64 8.96
CA LYS A 111 5.28 -11.58 10.01
C LYS A 111 5.06 -10.15 10.47
N HIS A 112 3.84 -9.84 10.91
CA HIS A 112 3.50 -8.55 11.49
C HIS A 112 4.00 -8.46 12.93
N GLU A 113 5.33 -8.44 13.08
CA GLU A 113 5.99 -8.15 14.35
C GLU A 113 5.94 -6.65 14.67
N THR A 114 6.52 -6.22 15.79
CA THR A 114 6.67 -4.80 16.13
C THR A 114 7.54 -4.09 15.09
N GLY A 115 7.13 -2.90 14.65
CA GLY A 115 7.88 -2.05 13.73
C GLY A 115 7.85 -2.52 12.27
N VAL A 116 6.92 -3.35 11.89
CA VAL A 116 6.76 -3.78 10.50
C VAL A 116 5.91 -2.77 9.74
N ILE A 117 6.35 -2.41 8.52
CA ILE A 117 5.54 -1.67 7.56
C ILE A 117 4.84 -2.63 6.59
N SER A 118 3.54 -2.45 6.40
CA SER A 118 2.69 -3.30 5.59
C SER A 118 1.62 -2.49 4.85
N MET A 119 1.10 -3.01 3.73
CA MET A 119 0.07 -2.33 2.95
C MET A 119 -1.30 -2.46 3.59
N ALA A 120 -2.01 -1.35 3.71
CA ALA A 120 -3.43 -1.34 4.01
C ALA A 120 -4.23 -1.64 2.72
N ASN A 121 -5.25 -2.49 2.85
CA ASN A 121 -6.14 -2.85 1.74
C ASN A 121 -7.58 -3.04 2.21
N ARG A 122 -8.52 -3.21 1.26
CA ARG A 122 -9.95 -3.48 1.49
C ARG A 122 -10.35 -4.87 1.00
N GLY A 123 -9.43 -5.80 1.05
CA GLY A 123 -9.53 -7.15 0.52
C GLY A 123 -8.36 -7.45 -0.41
N PRO A 124 -8.28 -8.68 -0.96
CA PRO A 124 -7.20 -9.08 -1.85
C PRO A 124 -7.05 -8.13 -3.05
N ASP A 125 -5.80 -7.83 -3.42
CA ASP A 125 -5.43 -7.11 -4.64
C ASP A 125 -6.01 -5.69 -4.75
N THR A 126 -6.19 -5.03 -3.59
CA THR A 126 -6.69 -3.65 -3.50
C THR A 126 -5.70 -2.70 -2.81
N ASN A 127 -4.42 -3.06 -2.76
CA ASN A 127 -3.38 -2.18 -2.22
C ASN A 127 -3.22 -0.94 -3.12
N GLY A 128 -2.94 0.21 -2.52
CA GLY A 128 -2.72 1.46 -3.26
C GLY A 128 -1.53 2.22 -2.69
N SER A 129 -1.80 3.36 -2.05
CA SER A 129 -0.78 4.16 -1.36
C SER A 129 -0.81 4.01 0.16
N GLN A 130 -1.91 3.50 0.73
CA GLN A 130 -2.05 3.44 2.18
C GLN A 130 -1.17 2.34 2.78
N PHE A 131 -0.46 2.68 3.83
CA PHE A 131 0.38 1.77 4.60
C PHE A 131 0.12 1.91 6.10
N PHE A 132 0.55 0.92 6.87
CA PHE A 132 0.58 1.01 8.33
C PHE A 132 1.90 0.50 8.89
N ILE A 133 2.26 1.02 10.08
CA ILE A 133 3.43 0.55 10.84
C ILE A 133 2.93 0.03 12.18
N THR A 134 3.30 -1.19 12.53
CA THR A 134 2.86 -1.84 13.76
C THR A 134 3.56 -1.29 14.98
N GLN A 135 2.81 -1.07 16.06
CA GLN A 135 3.36 -0.73 17.38
C GLN A 135 3.70 -1.99 18.20
N LEU A 136 2.85 -3.01 18.12
CA LEU A 136 3.02 -4.34 18.73
C LEU A 136 2.75 -5.43 17.69
N PRO A 137 3.12 -6.71 17.94
CA PRO A 137 2.87 -7.80 17.00
C PRO A 137 1.40 -8.01 16.70
N GLN A 138 1.07 -8.25 15.41
CA GLN A 138 -0.30 -8.40 14.91
C GLN A 138 -0.44 -9.67 14.05
N PRO A 139 -0.31 -10.87 14.64
CA PRO A 139 -0.26 -12.13 13.87
C PRO A 139 -1.55 -12.42 13.09
N HIS A 140 -2.68 -11.82 13.46
CA HIS A 140 -3.96 -11.97 12.75
C HIS A 140 -3.98 -11.33 11.35
N LEU A 141 -2.98 -10.48 11.03
CA LEU A 141 -2.79 -9.85 9.72
C LEU A 141 -1.87 -10.65 8.79
N ASP A 142 -1.16 -11.65 9.31
CA ASP A 142 -0.24 -12.50 8.54
C ASP A 142 -0.94 -13.16 7.35
N GLY A 143 -0.30 -13.06 6.17
CA GLY A 143 -0.83 -13.61 4.92
C GLY A 143 -2.02 -12.85 4.31
N LYS A 144 -2.52 -11.79 4.97
CA LYS A 144 -3.64 -10.96 4.47
C LYS A 144 -3.18 -9.61 3.94
N HIS A 145 -2.09 -9.10 4.47
CA HIS A 145 -1.50 -7.83 4.09
C HIS A 145 -0.05 -8.05 3.67
N THR A 146 0.41 -7.32 2.66
CA THR A 146 1.78 -7.41 2.17
C THR A 146 2.73 -6.67 3.10
N VAL A 147 3.53 -7.42 3.85
CA VAL A 147 4.67 -6.87 4.59
C VAL A 147 5.77 -6.54 3.60
N PHE A 148 6.31 -5.32 3.63
CA PHE A 148 7.33 -4.89 2.68
C PHE A 148 8.54 -4.18 3.30
N GLY A 149 8.65 -4.16 4.63
CA GLY A 149 9.79 -3.60 5.33
C GLY A 149 9.65 -3.59 6.84
N LYS A 150 10.64 -3.01 7.51
CA LYS A 150 10.68 -2.90 8.97
C LYS A 150 11.35 -1.61 9.42
N VAL A 151 10.99 -1.12 10.58
CA VAL A 151 11.64 -0.02 11.27
C VAL A 151 13.02 -0.47 11.76
N ILE A 152 14.06 0.26 11.36
CA ILE A 152 15.43 0.06 11.85
C ILE A 152 15.85 1.16 12.84
N SER A 153 15.11 2.29 12.88
CA SER A 153 15.28 3.36 13.87
C SER A 153 13.98 4.16 14.00
N GLY A 154 13.66 4.64 15.20
CA GLY A 154 12.50 5.49 15.46
C GLY A 154 11.22 4.72 15.81
N GLN A 155 11.30 3.50 16.38
CA GLN A 155 10.13 2.79 16.89
C GLN A 155 9.45 3.56 18.04
N ASP A 156 10.20 4.29 18.83
CA ASP A 156 9.69 5.19 19.86
C ASP A 156 8.88 6.35 19.23
N VAL A 157 9.31 6.85 18.06
CA VAL A 157 8.55 7.85 17.28
C VAL A 157 7.22 7.25 16.81
N VAL A 158 7.21 6.01 16.26
CA VAL A 158 5.97 5.32 15.89
C VAL A 158 4.98 5.26 17.04
N CYS A 159 5.47 5.09 18.27
CA CYS A 159 4.61 5.02 19.46
C CYS A 159 4.10 6.38 19.94
N ARG A 160 4.74 7.50 19.52
CA ARG A 160 4.31 8.86 19.88
C ARG A 160 3.38 9.51 18.86
N ILE A 161 3.32 8.99 17.63
CA ILE A 161 2.43 9.52 16.59
C ILE A 161 0.99 9.52 17.08
N GLU A 162 0.32 10.65 16.90
CA GLU A 162 -1.09 10.86 17.21
C GLU A 162 -1.96 10.93 15.93
N PRO A 163 -3.28 10.75 16.04
CA PRO A 163 -4.19 10.90 14.89
C PRO A 163 -4.05 12.28 14.24
N ASN A 164 -3.88 12.28 12.92
CA ASN A 164 -3.68 13.43 12.04
C ASN A 164 -2.29 14.09 12.11
N ASP A 165 -1.32 13.49 12.79
CA ASP A 165 0.07 13.94 12.67
C ASP A 165 0.52 13.89 11.22
N PRO A 166 1.18 14.94 10.70
CA PRO A 166 1.58 15.02 9.32
C PRO A 166 2.85 14.20 9.03
N ILE A 167 2.86 13.59 7.86
CA ILE A 167 4.08 13.14 7.19
C ILE A 167 4.69 14.38 6.52
N ILE A 168 5.82 14.87 7.02
CA ILE A 168 6.48 16.05 6.45
C ILE A 168 6.99 15.69 5.04
N ASN A 169 7.74 14.59 4.94
CA ASN A 169 8.18 14.01 3.67
C ASN A 169 8.64 12.56 3.89
N ILE A 170 8.86 11.83 2.79
CA ILE A 170 9.51 10.51 2.82
C ILE A 170 10.72 10.54 1.87
N LYS A 171 11.92 10.33 2.42
CA LYS A 171 13.17 10.28 1.65
C LYS A 171 13.61 8.84 1.40
N ILE A 172 13.96 8.53 0.17
CA ILE A 172 14.45 7.21 -0.24
C ILE A 172 15.96 7.25 -0.48
N VAL A 173 16.66 6.23 0.00
CA VAL A 173 18.09 6.02 -0.26
C VAL A 173 18.30 4.58 -0.72
N GLU A 174 18.78 4.41 -1.95
CA GLU A 174 19.20 3.13 -2.52
C GLU A 174 20.72 3.00 -2.38
N LYS A 175 21.20 1.86 -1.85
CA LYS A 175 22.62 1.59 -1.56
C LYS A 175 23.12 0.36 -2.29
#